data_e4f1336620b66befd7c3e17ae9e78455
#
_entry.id   e4f1336620b66befd7c3e17ae9e78455
#
_cell.length_a   1.000
_cell.length_b   1.000
_cell.length_c   1.000
_cell.angle_alpha   90.00
_cell.angle_beta   90.00
_cell.angle_gamma   90.00
#
_symmetry.space_group_name_H-M   'P 1'
#
loop_
_entity.id
_entity.type
_entity.pdbx_description
1 polymer ?
#
loop_
_entity_poly.entity_id
_entity_poly.type
_entity_poly.pdbx_seq_one_letter_code
_entity_poly.pdbx_strand_id
1 'polypeptide(L)'
;MMGHIRKAIMKLISVIIVIAVTFITVSCSSQKKGTAYSVYFLNEDGTSLTEGRVYIESQDAVSVANELLEKMNVAKGRHTSIIKPVSVSQPTVEINGIYAGVYYDSSYYGMKPSTEVLYRAAVVKELSQISDVLYVRFYVDGKDAVYEDGTIIGNMSDEDFVDTQEGAMADVKWKTINLYFANKSGDALVKNSKRICYN
;
A
#
# COMPACT_ATOMS: atom_id res chain seq x y z
N MET A 1 -46.55 -40.24 41.55
CA MET A 1 -45.16 -40.54 41.12
C MET A 1 -44.77 -39.84 39.80
N MET A 2 -45.62 -39.75 38.79
CA MET A 2 -45.35 -39.13 37.47
C MET A 2 -45.07 -37.62 37.48
N GLY A 3 -45.65 -36.87 38.44
CA GLY A 3 -45.49 -35.40 38.52
C GLY A 3 -44.08 -34.91 38.96
N HIS A 4 -43.42 -35.69 39.81
CA HIS A 4 -42.07 -35.35 40.28
C HIS A 4 -41.00 -35.58 39.20
N ILE A 5 -41.16 -36.62 38.37
CA ILE A 5 -40.26 -36.96 37.29
C ILE A 5 -40.34 -35.90 36.22
N ARG A 6 -41.54 -35.43 35.83
CA ARG A 6 -41.71 -34.31 34.87
C ARG A 6 -41.07 -33.02 35.32
N LYS A 7 -41.20 -32.64 36.61
CA LYS A 7 -40.53 -31.44 37.14
C LYS A 7 -39.00 -31.55 37.17
N ALA A 8 -38.48 -32.75 37.46
CA ALA A 8 -37.04 -32.99 37.41
C ALA A 8 -36.45 -32.91 35.99
N ILE A 9 -37.17 -33.49 35.00
CA ILE A 9 -36.79 -33.41 33.58
C ILE A 9 -36.83 -31.98 33.08
N MET A 10 -37.84 -31.19 33.38
CA MET A 10 -37.92 -29.77 32.98
C MET A 10 -36.78 -28.94 33.56
N LYS A 11 -36.42 -29.16 34.85
CA LYS A 11 -35.29 -28.49 35.46
C LYS A 11 -33.93 -28.87 34.77
N LEU A 12 -33.76 -30.15 34.42
CA LEU A 12 -32.57 -30.63 33.72
C LEU A 12 -32.46 -29.99 32.34
N ILE A 13 -33.55 -29.96 31.57
CA ILE A 13 -33.58 -29.31 30.25
C ILE A 13 -33.29 -27.79 30.36
N SER A 14 -33.86 -27.11 31.37
CA SER A 14 -33.56 -25.70 31.60
C SER A 14 -32.10 -25.40 31.90
N VAL A 15 -31.44 -26.28 32.69
CA VAL A 15 -30.01 -26.13 33.00
C VAL A 15 -29.16 -26.41 31.76
N ILE A 16 -29.48 -27.39 30.93
CA ILE A 16 -28.79 -27.67 29.69
C ILE A 16 -28.91 -26.53 28.69
N ILE A 17 -30.08 -25.88 28.57
CA ILE A 17 -30.31 -24.74 27.71
C ILE A 17 -29.47 -23.55 28.20
N VAL A 18 -29.40 -23.29 29.50
CA VAL A 18 -28.58 -22.18 30.05
C VAL A 18 -27.11 -22.42 29.78
N ILE A 19 -26.61 -23.65 29.93
CA ILE A 19 -25.23 -24.00 29.63
C ILE A 19 -24.93 -23.87 28.13
N ALA A 20 -25.84 -24.29 27.24
CA ALA A 20 -25.71 -24.14 25.80
C ALA A 20 -25.66 -22.67 25.37
N VAL A 21 -26.49 -21.80 25.97
CA VAL A 21 -26.49 -20.37 25.66
C VAL A 21 -25.20 -19.67 26.13
N THR A 22 -24.61 -20.10 27.25
CA THR A 22 -23.33 -19.54 27.72
C THR A 22 -22.14 -19.96 26.85
N PHE A 23 -22.19 -21.10 26.16
CA PHE A 23 -21.15 -21.52 25.22
C PHE A 23 -21.19 -20.80 23.88
N ILE A 24 -22.34 -20.23 23.47
CA ILE A 24 -22.47 -19.52 22.20
C ILE A 24 -21.87 -18.10 22.27
N THR A 25 -21.68 -17.52 23.45
CA THR A 25 -21.15 -16.16 23.61
C THR A 25 -19.64 -16.06 23.66
N VAL A 26 -18.90 -17.19 23.67
CA VAL A 26 -17.45 -17.20 23.50
C VAL A 26 -17.12 -17.47 22.04
N SER A 27 -17.73 -16.72 21.13
CA SER A 27 -17.16 -16.51 19.81
C SER A 27 -15.95 -15.62 20.02
N CYS A 28 -14.77 -16.20 20.12
CA CYS A 28 -13.51 -15.48 20.10
C CYS A 28 -13.38 -14.81 18.72
N SER A 29 -14.01 -13.66 18.55
CA SER A 29 -13.56 -12.73 17.55
C SER A 29 -12.18 -12.28 18.02
N SER A 30 -11.11 -12.81 17.43
CA SER A 30 -9.78 -12.26 17.59
C SER A 30 -9.87 -10.82 17.06
N GLN A 31 -10.12 -9.89 17.98
CA GLN A 31 -10.17 -8.47 17.66
C GLN A 31 -8.77 -8.13 17.16
N LYS A 32 -8.64 -7.92 15.86
CA LYS A 32 -7.37 -7.50 15.26
C LYS A 32 -7.01 -6.16 15.88
N LYS A 33 -5.91 -6.12 16.61
CA LYS A 33 -5.43 -4.92 17.27
C LYS A 33 -4.72 -4.02 16.25
N GLY A 34 -4.81 -2.71 16.44
CA GLY A 34 -4.11 -1.71 15.63
C GLY A 34 -5.01 -1.00 14.62
N THR A 35 -4.41 -0.06 13.91
CA THR A 35 -5.04 0.69 12.82
C THR A 35 -5.02 -0.17 11.55
N ALA A 36 -6.13 -0.14 10.80
CA ALA A 36 -6.24 -0.86 9.53
C ALA A 36 -5.60 -0.04 8.41
N TYR A 37 -4.74 -0.66 7.63
CA TYR A 37 -4.12 -0.11 6.43
C TYR A 37 -4.32 -1.03 5.25
N SER A 38 -4.35 -0.45 4.04
CA SER A 38 -4.32 -1.19 2.79
C SER A 38 -2.87 -1.50 2.41
N VAL A 39 -2.63 -2.71 1.93
CA VAL A 39 -1.35 -3.15 1.36
C VAL A 39 -1.62 -3.63 -0.05
N TYR A 40 -0.77 -3.26 -0.98
CA TYR A 40 -0.96 -3.55 -2.39
C TYR A 40 -0.01 -4.65 -2.87
N PHE A 41 -0.56 -5.57 -3.64
CA PHE A 41 0.14 -6.71 -4.23
C PHE A 41 -0.07 -6.72 -5.74
N LEU A 42 0.85 -7.34 -6.45
CA LEU A 42 0.68 -7.60 -7.86
C LEU A 42 -0.45 -8.63 -8.07
N ASN A 43 -1.34 -8.37 -9.03
CA ASN A 43 -2.35 -9.36 -9.43
C ASN A 43 -1.70 -10.56 -10.12
N GLU A 44 -2.48 -11.62 -10.38
CA GLU A 44 -2.00 -12.87 -10.97
C GLU A 44 -1.33 -12.66 -12.33
N ASP A 45 -1.87 -11.76 -13.13
CA ASP A 45 -1.37 -11.44 -14.48
C ASP A 45 -0.18 -10.47 -14.48
N GLY A 46 0.15 -9.89 -13.34
CA GLY A 46 1.24 -8.91 -13.21
C GLY A 46 0.98 -7.57 -13.88
N THR A 47 -0.29 -7.22 -14.09
CA THR A 47 -0.70 -6.02 -14.84
C THR A 47 -1.34 -4.93 -13.98
N SER A 48 -1.78 -5.25 -12.78
CA SER A 48 -2.44 -4.33 -11.86
C SER A 48 -2.14 -4.65 -10.39
N LEU A 49 -2.54 -3.75 -9.50
CA LEU A 49 -2.45 -3.93 -8.07
C LEU A 49 -3.73 -4.54 -7.51
N THR A 50 -3.58 -5.44 -6.55
CA THR A 50 -4.66 -5.99 -5.74
C THR A 50 -4.50 -5.52 -4.31
N GLU A 51 -5.57 -5.00 -3.73
CA GLU A 51 -5.58 -4.50 -2.36
C GLU A 51 -5.76 -5.64 -1.35
N GLY A 52 -4.96 -5.62 -0.30
CA GLY A 52 -5.11 -6.42 0.92
C GLY A 52 -5.25 -5.52 2.14
N ARG A 53 -5.67 -6.07 3.28
CA ARG A 53 -5.80 -5.31 4.54
C ARG A 53 -4.90 -5.89 5.61
N VAL A 54 -4.14 -5.01 6.27
CA VAL A 54 -3.30 -5.33 7.43
C VAL A 54 -3.68 -4.45 8.61
N TYR A 55 -3.27 -4.89 9.82
CA TYR A 55 -3.48 -4.13 11.04
C TYR A 55 -2.11 -3.89 11.67
N ILE A 56 -1.81 -2.62 11.97
CA ILE A 56 -0.52 -2.18 12.51
C ILE A 56 -0.79 -1.54 13.87
N GLU A 57 -0.09 -2.00 14.89
CA GLU A 57 -0.24 -1.49 16.27
C GLU A 57 0.61 -0.25 16.53
N SER A 58 1.66 -0.04 15.75
CA SER A 58 2.52 1.14 15.88
C SER A 58 1.72 2.43 15.63
N GLN A 59 2.07 3.48 16.38
CA GLN A 59 1.53 4.84 16.21
C GLN A 59 2.58 5.80 15.62
N ASP A 60 3.84 5.38 15.57
CA ASP A 60 4.92 6.16 14.99
C ASP A 60 4.90 6.03 13.47
N ALA A 61 4.84 7.16 12.78
CA ALA A 61 4.68 7.21 11.31
C ALA A 61 5.79 6.46 10.56
N VAL A 62 7.05 6.58 10.99
CA VAL A 62 8.18 5.88 10.36
C VAL A 62 8.09 4.37 10.60
N SER A 63 7.70 3.95 11.81
CA SER A 63 7.48 2.53 12.12
C SER A 63 6.34 1.95 11.31
N VAL A 64 5.23 2.69 11.16
CA VAL A 64 4.10 2.30 10.31
C VAL A 64 4.55 2.15 8.85
N ALA A 65 5.31 3.13 8.32
CA ALA A 65 5.82 3.09 6.96
C ALA A 65 6.71 1.86 6.71
N ASN A 66 7.65 1.59 7.60
CA ASN A 66 8.54 0.43 7.47
C ASN A 66 7.76 -0.89 7.54
N GLU A 67 6.76 -1.00 8.44
CA GLU A 67 5.94 -2.20 8.56
C GLU A 67 5.06 -2.41 7.32
N LEU A 68 4.49 -1.35 6.74
CA LEU A 68 3.75 -1.43 5.48
C LEU A 68 4.62 -1.98 4.35
N LEU A 69 5.79 -1.39 4.14
CA LEU A 69 6.73 -1.84 3.10
C LEU A 69 7.25 -3.27 3.34
N GLU A 70 7.35 -3.71 4.59
CA GLU A 70 7.65 -5.11 4.91
C GLU A 70 6.49 -6.03 4.51
N LYS A 71 5.24 -5.64 4.80
CA LYS A 71 4.04 -6.44 4.45
C LYS A 71 3.87 -6.62 2.95
N MET A 72 4.31 -5.68 2.11
CA MET A 72 4.33 -5.84 0.64
C MET A 72 5.13 -7.07 0.20
N ASN A 73 6.09 -7.53 0.99
CA ASN A 73 6.94 -8.67 0.64
C ASN A 73 6.32 -10.04 1.00
N VAL A 74 5.14 -10.03 1.61
CA VAL A 74 4.44 -11.25 2.01
C VAL A 74 3.38 -11.59 0.97
N ALA A 75 3.65 -12.59 0.14
CA ALA A 75 2.65 -13.12 -0.79
C ALA A 75 1.41 -13.61 -0.03
N LYS A 76 0.23 -13.13 -0.44
CA LYS A 76 -1.04 -13.52 0.16
C LYS A 76 -1.96 -14.17 -0.87
N GLY A 77 -2.33 -15.43 -0.59
CA GLY A 77 -3.29 -16.15 -1.39
C GLY A 77 -2.73 -16.72 -2.69
N ARG A 78 -3.62 -17.34 -3.49
CA ARG A 78 -3.26 -18.06 -4.72
C ARG A 78 -3.12 -17.13 -5.93
N HIS A 79 -3.67 -15.92 -5.86
CA HIS A 79 -3.84 -15.00 -6.99
C HIS A 79 -3.09 -13.68 -6.80
N THR A 80 -2.21 -13.60 -5.81
CA THR A 80 -1.40 -12.41 -5.54
C THR A 80 0.06 -12.79 -5.42
N SER A 81 0.93 -11.95 -5.92
CA SER A 81 2.37 -12.10 -5.79
C SER A 81 2.99 -10.89 -5.11
N ILE A 82 4.20 -11.08 -4.62
CA ILE A 82 5.00 -10.01 -4.03
C ILE A 82 5.33 -9.00 -5.12
N ILE A 83 5.08 -7.72 -4.83
CA ILE A 83 5.35 -6.66 -5.79
C ILE A 83 6.84 -6.30 -5.84
N LYS A 84 7.51 -6.27 -4.67
CA LYS A 84 8.94 -5.98 -4.60
C LYS A 84 9.75 -7.21 -5.06
N PRO A 85 10.54 -7.11 -6.12
CA PRO A 85 11.42 -8.20 -6.51
C PRO A 85 12.39 -8.59 -5.39
N VAL A 86 12.69 -9.88 -5.26
CA VAL A 86 13.62 -10.40 -4.23
C VAL A 86 15.01 -9.75 -4.34
N SER A 87 15.41 -9.37 -5.56
CA SER A 87 16.67 -8.68 -5.82
C SER A 87 16.75 -7.24 -5.33
N VAL A 88 15.60 -6.63 -5.00
CA VAL A 88 15.56 -5.26 -4.48
C VAL A 88 15.64 -5.28 -2.97
N SER A 89 16.64 -4.59 -2.43
CA SER A 89 16.83 -4.47 -0.98
C SER A 89 15.62 -3.80 -0.30
N GLN A 90 15.43 -4.10 0.98
CA GLN A 90 14.42 -3.41 1.78
C GLN A 90 14.82 -1.93 1.92
N PRO A 91 13.96 -0.97 1.55
CA PRO A 91 14.28 0.43 1.69
C PRO A 91 14.19 0.90 3.15
N THR A 92 14.80 2.04 3.43
CA THR A 92 14.54 2.81 4.64
C THR A 92 13.61 3.98 4.33
N VAL A 93 12.83 4.41 5.33
CA VAL A 93 11.90 5.52 5.18
C VAL A 93 12.22 6.62 6.17
N GLU A 94 12.21 7.85 5.69
CA GLU A 94 12.24 9.06 6.52
C GLU A 94 10.98 9.88 6.24
N ILE A 95 10.34 10.39 7.30
CA ILE A 95 9.16 11.26 7.16
C ILE A 95 9.52 12.63 7.70
N ASN A 96 9.35 13.65 6.85
CA ASN A 96 9.62 15.03 7.18
C ASN A 96 8.46 15.92 6.74
N GLY A 97 7.62 16.32 7.69
CA GLY A 97 6.38 17.03 7.43
C GLY A 97 5.47 16.22 6.51
N ILE A 98 5.12 16.78 5.36
CA ILE A 98 4.23 16.15 4.39
C ILE A 98 4.95 15.21 3.40
N TYR A 99 6.23 15.01 3.54
CA TYR A 99 7.05 14.21 2.63
C TYR A 99 7.53 12.93 3.28
N ALA A 100 7.38 11.81 2.58
CA ALA A 100 8.05 10.55 2.87
C ALA A 100 9.16 10.31 1.84
N GLY A 101 10.41 10.27 2.31
CA GLY A 101 11.57 9.86 1.51
C GLY A 101 11.79 8.36 1.64
N VAL A 102 11.87 7.65 0.51
CA VAL A 102 12.12 6.21 0.45
C VAL A 102 13.49 5.98 -0.19
N TYR A 103 14.40 5.38 0.57
CA TYR A 103 15.81 5.28 0.22
C TYR A 103 16.17 3.83 -0.12
N TYR A 104 16.63 3.62 -1.34
CA TYR A 104 17.09 2.36 -1.90
C TYR A 104 18.57 2.38 -2.18
N ASP A 105 19.16 1.21 -2.33
CA ASP A 105 20.44 1.02 -2.99
C ASP A 105 20.25 0.83 -4.51
N SER A 106 21.34 0.66 -5.24
CA SER A 106 21.35 0.51 -6.71
C SER A 106 20.53 -0.69 -7.22
N SER A 107 20.14 -1.64 -6.36
CA SER A 107 19.30 -2.78 -6.74
C SER A 107 17.93 -2.36 -7.25
N TYR A 108 17.46 -1.16 -6.88
CA TYR A 108 16.22 -0.57 -7.39
C TYR A 108 16.16 -0.54 -8.92
N TYR A 109 17.25 -0.14 -9.57
CA TYR A 109 17.33 -0.08 -11.04
C TYR A 109 17.44 -1.44 -11.73
N GLY A 110 17.55 -2.52 -10.97
CA GLY A 110 17.48 -3.89 -11.49
C GLY A 110 16.05 -4.39 -11.80
N MET A 111 15.03 -3.60 -11.46
CA MET A 111 13.65 -3.96 -11.76
C MET A 111 13.33 -3.81 -13.25
N LYS A 112 12.45 -4.69 -13.75
CA LYS A 112 11.84 -4.47 -15.06
C LYS A 112 10.96 -3.22 -15.05
N PRO A 113 10.93 -2.40 -16.11
CA PRO A 113 10.16 -1.15 -16.12
C PRO A 113 8.69 -1.29 -15.73
N SER A 114 8.00 -2.33 -16.20
CA SER A 114 6.60 -2.60 -15.84
C SER A 114 6.43 -2.92 -14.35
N THR A 115 7.36 -3.70 -13.78
CA THR A 115 7.34 -4.03 -12.35
C THR A 115 7.68 -2.79 -11.50
N GLU A 116 8.61 -1.97 -11.94
CA GLU A 116 9.03 -0.74 -11.26
C GLU A 116 7.85 0.24 -11.12
N VAL A 117 7.09 0.47 -12.19
CA VAL A 117 5.93 1.36 -12.16
C VAL A 117 4.89 0.88 -11.15
N LEU A 118 4.55 -0.42 -11.16
CA LEU A 118 3.58 -1.00 -10.23
C LEU A 118 4.09 -0.98 -8.78
N TYR A 119 5.36 -1.31 -8.59
CA TYR A 119 6.00 -1.28 -7.28
C TYR A 119 5.96 0.13 -6.68
N ARG A 120 6.35 1.14 -7.48
CA ARG A 120 6.31 2.54 -7.08
C ARG A 120 4.89 3.01 -6.76
N ALA A 121 3.90 2.64 -7.58
CA ALA A 121 2.49 2.92 -7.32
C ALA A 121 2.03 2.31 -5.99
N ALA A 122 2.40 1.06 -5.70
CA ALA A 122 2.08 0.41 -4.43
C ALA A 122 2.70 1.16 -3.24
N VAL A 123 3.98 1.49 -3.31
CA VAL A 123 4.68 2.25 -2.24
C VAL A 123 4.01 3.60 -1.99
N VAL A 124 3.67 4.35 -3.04
CA VAL A 124 3.00 5.65 -2.90
C VAL A 124 1.63 5.48 -2.26
N LYS A 125 0.80 4.55 -2.76
CA LYS A 125 -0.54 4.27 -2.21
C LYS A 125 -0.48 3.83 -0.74
N GLU A 126 0.52 3.06 -0.34
CA GLU A 126 0.69 2.62 1.03
C GLU A 126 1.10 3.76 1.96
N LEU A 127 2.11 4.54 1.57
CA LEU A 127 2.62 5.61 2.41
C LEU A 127 1.69 6.81 2.50
N SER A 128 0.88 7.07 1.47
CA SER A 128 -0.14 8.13 1.48
C SER A 128 -1.30 7.87 2.45
N GLN A 129 -1.42 6.67 3.02
CA GLN A 129 -2.39 6.37 4.08
C GLN A 129 -1.93 6.86 5.46
N ILE A 130 -0.65 7.17 5.62
CA ILE A 130 -0.08 7.67 6.87
C ILE A 130 -0.49 9.13 7.02
N SER A 131 -0.99 9.49 8.19
CA SER A 131 -1.42 10.85 8.48
C SER A 131 -0.32 11.85 8.14
N ASP A 132 -0.69 12.95 7.51
CA ASP A 132 0.17 14.05 7.08
C ASP A 132 1.14 13.73 5.91
N VAL A 133 1.27 12.50 5.43
CA VAL A 133 2.07 12.18 4.23
C VAL A 133 1.24 12.48 2.98
N LEU A 134 1.64 13.53 2.25
CA LEU A 134 1.01 13.91 0.99
C LEU A 134 1.86 13.53 -0.23
N TYR A 135 3.17 13.48 -0.06
CA TYR A 135 4.11 13.20 -1.15
C TYR A 135 5.12 12.15 -0.75
N VAL A 136 5.42 11.26 -1.70
CA VAL A 136 6.47 10.25 -1.60
C VAL A 136 7.56 10.58 -2.61
N ARG A 137 8.82 10.52 -2.19
CA ARG A 137 9.99 10.73 -3.04
C ARG A 137 10.95 9.57 -2.93
N PHE A 138 11.48 9.16 -4.06
CA PHE A 138 12.35 8.00 -4.16
C PHE A 138 13.81 8.44 -4.32
N TYR A 139 14.69 7.79 -3.57
CA TYR A 139 16.13 8.01 -3.62
C TYR A 139 16.84 6.70 -3.86
N VAL A 140 17.90 6.72 -4.68
CA VAL A 140 18.76 5.57 -4.94
C VAL A 140 20.21 6.01 -4.72
N ASP A 141 20.93 5.30 -3.84
CA ASP A 141 22.29 5.64 -3.42
C ASP A 141 22.42 7.12 -3.00
N GLY A 142 21.43 7.63 -2.27
CA GLY A 142 21.37 8.99 -1.72
C GLY A 142 21.10 10.08 -2.74
N LYS A 143 20.77 9.75 -3.99
CA LYS A 143 20.39 10.69 -5.05
C LYS A 143 18.92 10.49 -5.42
N ASP A 144 18.31 11.53 -6.01
CA ASP A 144 16.96 11.39 -6.57
C ASP A 144 16.90 10.23 -7.56
N ALA A 145 15.88 9.39 -7.39
CA ALA A 145 15.62 8.33 -8.35
C ALA A 145 15.24 8.93 -9.72
N VAL A 146 15.69 8.29 -10.78
CA VAL A 146 15.49 8.75 -12.14
C VAL A 146 14.81 7.67 -12.98
N TYR A 147 14.08 8.11 -14.01
CA TYR A 147 13.62 7.23 -15.07
C TYR A 147 14.78 6.77 -15.94
N GLU A 148 14.53 5.80 -16.82
CA GLU A 148 15.51 5.26 -17.76
C GLU A 148 16.14 6.34 -18.67
N ASP A 149 15.39 7.41 -18.96
CA ASP A 149 15.86 8.56 -19.74
C ASP A 149 16.67 9.59 -18.91
N GLY A 150 16.93 9.31 -17.64
CA GLY A 150 17.63 10.20 -16.70
C GLY A 150 16.78 11.31 -16.10
N THR A 151 15.50 11.38 -16.42
CA THR A 151 14.59 12.36 -15.82
C THR A 151 14.29 12.01 -14.35
N ILE A 152 14.37 12.99 -13.45
CA ILE A 152 14.06 12.79 -12.02
C ILE A 152 12.59 12.38 -11.86
N ILE A 153 12.33 11.33 -11.08
CA ILE A 153 10.97 10.87 -10.77
C ILE A 153 10.20 11.96 -9.99
N GLY A 154 10.85 12.63 -9.07
CA GLY A 154 10.25 13.74 -8.32
C GLY A 154 9.33 13.28 -7.19
N ASN A 155 8.52 14.23 -6.70
CA ASN A 155 7.50 13.93 -5.69
C ASN A 155 6.28 13.30 -6.36
N MET A 156 5.73 12.29 -5.71
CA MET A 156 4.55 11.56 -6.18
C MET A 156 3.49 11.53 -5.08
N SER A 157 2.25 11.58 -5.49
CA SER A 157 1.06 11.44 -4.66
C SER A 157 0.20 10.27 -5.16
N ASP A 158 -0.80 9.88 -4.40
CA ASP A 158 -1.76 8.85 -4.82
C ASP A 158 -2.49 9.25 -6.12
N GLU A 159 -2.69 10.54 -6.36
CA GLU A 159 -3.33 11.07 -7.57
C GLU A 159 -2.50 10.89 -8.86
N ASP A 160 -1.19 10.62 -8.73
CA ASP A 160 -0.32 10.34 -9.88
C ASP A 160 -0.55 8.94 -10.47
N PHE A 161 -1.29 8.09 -9.75
CA PHE A 161 -1.63 6.72 -10.16
C PHE A 161 -3.15 6.57 -10.28
N VAL A 162 -3.64 6.63 -11.49
CA VAL A 162 -5.07 6.41 -11.77
C VAL A 162 -5.39 4.93 -11.55
N ASP A 163 -6.33 4.64 -10.64
CA ASP A 163 -6.91 3.30 -10.51
C ASP A 163 -7.76 2.99 -11.73
N THR A 164 -7.13 2.42 -12.74
CA THR A 164 -7.86 1.79 -13.80
C THR A 164 -8.32 0.41 -13.31
N GLN A 165 -9.52 0.35 -12.80
CA GLN A 165 -10.22 -0.91 -12.66
C GLN A 165 -10.34 -1.52 -14.06
N GLU A 166 -9.73 -2.69 -14.24
CA GLU A 166 -9.72 -3.48 -15.46
C GLU A 166 -8.77 -3.05 -16.58
N GLY A 167 -7.54 -3.58 -16.56
CA GLY A 167 -6.76 -3.84 -17.78
C GLY A 167 -6.06 -2.66 -18.47
N ALA A 168 -6.09 -1.47 -17.94
CA ALA A 168 -5.69 -0.28 -18.67
C ALA A 168 -4.20 0.11 -18.59
N MET A 169 -3.33 -0.70 -17.97
CA MET A 169 -1.88 -0.45 -18.07
C MET A 169 -1.29 -0.78 -19.46
N ALA A 170 -2.03 -1.49 -20.31
CA ALA A 170 -1.57 -1.85 -21.66
C ALA A 170 -1.50 -0.66 -22.64
N ASP A 171 -2.20 0.45 -22.34
CA ASP A 171 -2.35 1.60 -23.25
C ASP A 171 -1.86 2.94 -22.70
N VAL A 172 -1.19 2.97 -21.56
CA VAL A 172 -0.65 4.22 -21.02
C VAL A 172 0.49 4.72 -21.89
N LYS A 173 0.24 5.79 -22.61
CA LYS A 173 1.25 6.48 -23.41
C LYS A 173 1.88 7.61 -22.60
N TRP A 174 3.20 7.69 -22.68
CA TRP A 174 3.96 8.74 -22.02
C TRP A 174 4.35 9.82 -23.02
N LYS A 175 4.18 11.08 -22.65
CA LYS A 175 4.58 12.21 -23.45
C LYS A 175 5.30 13.24 -22.58
N THR A 176 6.43 13.71 -23.07
CA THR A 176 7.10 14.87 -22.46
C THR A 176 6.44 16.15 -22.98
N ILE A 177 5.90 16.94 -22.07
CA ILE A 177 5.41 18.29 -22.35
C ILE A 177 6.42 19.30 -21.86
N ASN A 178 6.55 20.40 -22.60
CA ASN A 178 7.39 21.53 -22.21
C ASN A 178 6.48 22.64 -21.69
N LEU A 179 6.69 22.98 -20.43
CA LEU A 179 6.04 24.12 -19.79
C LEU A 179 7.04 25.29 -19.81
N TYR A 180 6.54 26.47 -20.09
CA TYR A 180 7.36 27.68 -20.11
C TYR A 180 6.83 28.64 -19.05
N PHE A 181 7.72 29.06 -18.17
CA PHE A 181 7.42 30.00 -17.08
C PHE A 181 8.28 31.24 -17.23
N ALA A 182 7.77 32.40 -16.83
CA ALA A 182 8.60 33.59 -16.71
C ALA A 182 9.70 33.35 -15.67
N ASN A 183 10.92 33.80 -15.96
CA ASN A 183 11.98 33.84 -14.95
C ASN A 183 11.65 34.87 -13.85
N LYS A 184 12.48 34.97 -12.82
CA LYS A 184 12.24 35.87 -11.68
C LYS A 184 12.20 37.37 -12.07
N SER A 185 12.88 37.74 -13.14
CA SER A 185 12.90 39.12 -13.68
C SER A 185 11.76 39.39 -14.66
N GLY A 186 11.08 38.39 -15.15
CA GLY A 186 9.95 38.51 -16.06
C GLY A 186 10.35 38.84 -17.51
N ASP A 187 11.63 38.79 -17.85
CA ASP A 187 12.18 39.17 -19.15
C ASP A 187 12.52 37.96 -20.07
N ALA A 188 12.44 36.75 -19.55
CA ALA A 188 12.70 35.54 -20.32
C ALA A 188 11.79 34.37 -19.89
N LEU A 189 11.58 33.43 -20.81
CA LEU A 189 10.90 32.19 -20.52
C LEU A 189 11.90 31.08 -20.15
N VAL A 190 11.65 30.44 -19.03
CA VAL A 190 12.37 29.22 -18.59
C VAL A 190 11.54 28.00 -18.96
N LYS A 191 12.14 27.10 -19.71
CA LYS A 191 11.54 25.82 -20.09
C LYS A 191 11.67 24.82 -18.95
N ASN A 192 10.55 24.20 -18.57
CA ASN A 192 10.50 23.05 -17.69
C ASN A 192 9.83 21.90 -18.44
N SER A 193 10.51 20.77 -18.54
CA SER A 193 9.96 19.58 -19.23
C SER A 193 9.36 18.64 -18.18
N LYS A 194 8.07 18.33 -18.34
CA LYS A 194 7.37 17.38 -17.45
C LYS A 194 6.86 16.22 -18.30
N ARG A 195 7.12 15.00 -17.82
CA ARG A 195 6.57 13.78 -18.40
C ARG A 195 5.16 13.57 -17.85
N ILE A 196 4.20 13.36 -18.73
CA ILE A 196 2.80 13.07 -18.39
C ILE A 196 2.37 11.77 -19.03
N CYS A 197 1.49 11.05 -18.37
CA CYS A 197 0.78 9.91 -18.98
C CYS A 197 -0.54 10.41 -19.58
N TYR A 198 -0.99 9.75 -20.65
CA TYR A 198 -2.29 9.98 -21.27
C TYR A 198 -2.81 8.69 -21.90
N ASN A 199 -4.09 8.57 -21.99
CA ASN A 199 -4.80 7.48 -22.66
C ASN A 199 -5.01 7.79 -24.12
#